data_fe5e7253b6832951ff56ee0ba1d5c375
#
_entry.id   fe5e7253b6832951ff56ee0ba1d5c375
#
_cell.length_a   1.000
_cell.length_b   1.000
_cell.length_c   1.000
_cell.angle_alpha   90.00
_cell.angle_beta   90.00
_cell.angle_gamma   90.00
#
_symmetry.space_group_name_H-M   'P 1'
#
loop_
_entity.id
_entity.type
_entity.pdbx_description
1 polymer ?
#
loop_
_entity_poly.entity_id
_entity_poly.type
_entity_poly.pdbx_seq_one_letter_code
_entity_poly.pdbx_strand_id
1 'polypeptide(L)'
;MGKTYCFDIDNTICITEGTDYENSKPIKERIEIINALKAEGNTIIFFTARGFISKIDFLELTKSQLNKWGLKYDKLYMGKPDADYYIDDKNSDVFGWFE
;
A
#
# COMPACT_ATOMS: atom_id res chain seq x y z
N MET A 1 -2.02 -19.19 12.36
CA MET A 1 -1.01 -18.15 12.41
C MET A 1 -1.08 -17.25 11.20
N GLY A 2 -0.91 -15.99 11.42
CA GLY A 2 -0.98 -14.99 10.35
C GLY A 2 0.22 -15.02 9.43
N LYS A 3 0.04 -14.45 8.27
CA LYS A 3 1.11 -14.23 7.29
C LYS A 3 1.41 -12.75 7.21
N THR A 4 2.53 -12.41 6.59
CA THR A 4 2.93 -11.01 6.37
C THR A 4 2.73 -10.67 4.90
N TYR A 5 1.89 -9.67 4.66
CA TYR A 5 1.64 -9.16 3.31
C TYR A 5 2.21 -7.76 3.19
N CYS A 6 2.96 -7.53 2.13
CA CYS A 6 3.47 -6.21 1.78
C CYS A 6 2.78 -5.69 0.54
N PHE A 7 2.11 -4.57 0.67
CA PHE A 7 1.40 -3.93 -0.44
C PHE A 7 2.11 -2.64 -0.83
N ASP A 8 2.32 -2.46 -2.13
CA ASP A 8 2.69 -1.16 -2.67
C ASP A 8 1.49 -0.23 -2.56
N ILE A 9 1.72 1.07 -2.64
CA ILE A 9 0.66 2.06 -2.49
C ILE A 9 0.15 2.51 -3.87
N ASP A 10 0.98 3.22 -4.62
CA ASP A 10 0.53 3.83 -5.87
C ASP A 10 0.19 2.78 -6.93
N ASN A 11 -1.00 2.90 -7.50
CA ASN A 11 -1.56 2.01 -8.51
C ASN A 11 -1.76 0.57 -8.03
N THR A 12 -1.72 0.35 -6.71
CA THR A 12 -2.08 -0.93 -6.08
C THR A 12 -3.30 -0.75 -5.17
N ILE A 13 -3.25 0.20 -4.23
CA ILE A 13 -4.40 0.49 -3.34
C ILE A 13 -5.07 1.82 -3.68
N CYS A 14 -4.47 2.59 -4.57
CA CYS A 14 -5.00 3.88 -5.03
C CYS A 14 -4.52 4.09 -6.45
N ILE A 15 -5.14 5.06 -7.13
CA ILE A 15 -4.74 5.46 -8.47
C ILE A 15 -3.99 6.77 -8.36
N THR A 16 -2.76 6.78 -8.84
CA THR A 16 -1.88 7.96 -8.83
C THR A 16 -1.37 8.21 -10.24
N GLU A 17 -1.55 9.43 -10.74
CA GLU A 17 -1.02 9.81 -12.03
C GLU A 17 0.38 10.38 -11.86
N GLY A 18 1.39 9.68 -12.44
CA GLY A 18 2.79 10.09 -12.32
C GLY A 18 3.20 10.22 -10.87
N THR A 19 3.62 11.41 -10.47
CA THR A 19 4.04 11.72 -9.11
C THR A 19 3.07 12.66 -8.39
N ASP A 20 1.85 12.75 -8.87
CA ASP A 20 0.81 13.59 -8.24
C ASP A 20 0.18 12.87 -7.05
N TYR A 21 0.98 12.63 -6.04
CA TYR A 21 0.58 11.83 -4.88
C TYR A 21 -0.54 12.48 -4.06
N GLU A 22 -0.59 13.81 -4.02
CA GLU A 22 -1.60 14.53 -3.26
C GLU A 22 -3.02 14.28 -3.77
N ASN A 23 -3.15 13.97 -5.05
CA ASN A 23 -4.44 13.74 -5.70
C ASN A 23 -4.72 12.26 -5.95
N SER A 24 -4.00 11.37 -5.28
CA SER A 24 -4.25 9.93 -5.35
C SER A 24 -5.67 9.61 -4.91
N LYS A 25 -6.31 8.67 -5.61
CA LYS A 25 -7.69 8.26 -5.34
C LYS A 25 -7.71 6.82 -4.85
N PRO A 26 -8.33 6.54 -3.69
CA PRO A 26 -8.32 5.18 -3.14
C PRO A 26 -9.16 4.22 -3.96
N ILE A 27 -8.73 2.96 -4.01
CA ILE A 27 -9.49 1.88 -4.62
C ILE A 27 -10.19 1.15 -3.48
N LYS A 28 -11.44 1.52 -3.25
CA LYS A 28 -12.18 1.11 -2.06
C LYS A 28 -12.29 -0.40 -1.88
N GLU A 29 -12.54 -1.14 -2.95
CA GLU A 29 -12.69 -2.59 -2.88
C GLU A 29 -11.42 -3.27 -2.39
N ARG A 30 -10.27 -2.77 -2.81
CA ARG A 30 -8.98 -3.32 -2.40
C ARG A 30 -8.67 -3.01 -0.95
N ILE A 31 -9.04 -1.81 -0.52
CA ILE A 31 -8.87 -1.40 0.87
C ILE A 31 -9.70 -2.31 1.79
N GLU A 32 -10.91 -2.63 1.40
CA GLU A 32 -11.78 -3.54 2.15
C GLU A 32 -11.16 -4.93 2.28
N ILE A 33 -10.57 -5.45 1.20
CA ILE A 33 -9.90 -6.75 1.20
C ILE A 33 -8.71 -6.74 2.18
N ILE A 34 -7.90 -5.68 2.13
CA ILE A 34 -6.73 -5.55 3.00
C ILE A 34 -7.14 -5.47 4.47
N ASN A 35 -8.18 -4.67 4.76
CA ASN A 35 -8.67 -4.56 6.13
C ASN A 35 -9.25 -5.88 6.65
N ALA A 36 -9.86 -6.67 5.77
CA ALA A 36 -10.34 -8.00 6.13
C ALA A 36 -9.18 -8.95 6.47
N LEU A 37 -8.09 -8.89 5.69
CA LEU A 37 -6.89 -9.65 5.98
C LEU A 37 -6.32 -9.29 7.35
N LYS A 38 -6.28 -8.00 7.66
CA LYS A 38 -5.80 -7.54 8.97
C LYS A 38 -6.67 -8.08 10.09
N ALA A 39 -7.98 -8.05 9.91
CA ALA A 39 -8.92 -8.55 10.90
C ALA A 39 -8.78 -10.07 11.14
N GLU A 40 -8.29 -10.80 10.15
CA GLU A 40 -8.06 -12.24 10.24
C GLU A 40 -6.75 -12.60 10.95
N GLY A 41 -5.99 -11.62 11.43
CA GLY A 41 -4.77 -11.86 12.17
C GLY A 41 -3.49 -11.81 11.35
N ASN A 42 -3.56 -11.32 10.13
CA ASN A 42 -2.37 -11.15 9.28
C ASN A 42 -1.67 -9.84 9.59
N THR A 43 -0.37 -9.80 9.30
CA THR A 43 0.43 -8.58 9.40
C THR A 43 0.38 -7.85 8.07
N ILE A 44 0.00 -6.59 8.09
CA ILE A 44 -0.12 -5.76 6.89
C ILE A 44 0.96 -4.68 6.93
N ILE A 45 1.76 -4.64 5.88
CA ILE A 45 2.83 -3.67 5.71
C ILE A 45 2.61 -2.96 4.40
N PHE A 46 2.72 -1.64 4.41
CA PHE A 46 2.75 -0.85 3.19
C PHE A 46 4.16 -0.40 2.89
N PHE A 47 4.52 -0.38 1.62
CA PHE A 47 5.79 0.15 1.17
C PHE A 47 5.56 1.06 -0.03
N THR A 48 6.44 2.01 -0.25
CA THR A 48 6.31 2.95 -1.35
C THR A 48 7.68 3.48 -1.76
N ALA A 49 7.83 3.76 -3.05
CA ALA A 49 9.02 4.42 -3.59
C ALA A 49 8.86 5.93 -3.67
N ARG A 50 7.78 6.51 -3.11
CA ARG A 50 7.55 7.95 -3.11
C ARG A 50 8.76 8.68 -2.52
N GLY A 51 9.28 9.65 -3.28
CA GLY A 51 10.41 10.45 -2.85
C GLY A 51 11.78 9.83 -3.06
N PHE A 52 11.85 8.61 -3.59
CA PHE A 52 13.14 7.93 -3.80
C PHE A 52 14.03 8.70 -4.80
N ILE A 53 13.45 9.12 -5.91
CA ILE A 53 14.20 9.86 -6.95
C ILE A 53 14.25 11.35 -6.62
N SER A 54 13.14 11.96 -6.27
CA SER A 54 13.03 13.40 -6.02
C SER A 54 13.71 13.84 -4.73
N LYS A 55 13.94 12.92 -3.79
CA LYS A 55 14.46 13.18 -2.46
C LYS A 55 13.53 14.06 -1.60
N ILE A 56 12.27 14.15 -1.98
CA ILE A 56 11.24 14.84 -1.20
C ILE A 56 10.67 13.84 -0.18
N ASP A 57 10.50 14.29 1.05
CA ASP A 57 9.94 13.45 2.10
C ASP A 57 8.41 13.43 2.01
N PHE A 58 7.86 12.29 1.59
CA PHE A 58 6.41 12.09 1.47
C PHE A 58 5.83 11.26 2.63
N LEU A 59 6.58 11.04 3.71
CA LEU A 59 6.12 10.18 4.79
C LEU A 59 4.83 10.68 5.42
N GLU A 60 4.77 11.95 5.79
CA GLU A 60 3.59 12.50 6.46
C GLU A 60 2.37 12.52 5.54
N LEU A 61 2.55 12.87 4.26
CA LEU A 61 1.46 12.81 3.28
C LEU A 61 0.93 11.39 3.16
N THR A 62 1.82 10.41 3.06
CA THR A 62 1.45 9.00 2.89
C THR A 62 0.67 8.50 4.11
N LYS A 63 1.16 8.77 5.32
CA LYS A 63 0.47 8.41 6.56
C LYS A 63 -0.92 9.02 6.62
N SER A 64 -1.03 10.30 6.27
CA SER A 64 -2.29 11.01 6.26
C SER A 64 -3.29 10.37 5.31
N GLN A 65 -2.84 9.98 4.11
CA GLN A 65 -3.70 9.32 3.14
C GLN A 65 -4.18 7.95 3.62
N LEU A 66 -3.27 7.12 4.13
CA LEU A 66 -3.64 5.80 4.64
C LEU A 66 -4.67 5.91 5.76
N ASN A 67 -4.49 6.87 6.65
CA ASN A 67 -5.42 7.12 7.74
C ASN A 67 -6.78 7.62 7.22
N LYS A 68 -6.75 8.56 6.30
CA LYS A 68 -7.97 9.13 5.69
C LYS A 68 -8.78 8.07 4.96
N TRP A 69 -8.10 7.14 4.30
CA TRP A 69 -8.75 6.06 3.53
C TRP A 69 -9.21 4.91 4.41
N GLY A 70 -8.94 4.97 5.71
CA GLY A 70 -9.40 3.97 6.66
C GLY A 70 -8.61 2.68 6.66
N LEU A 71 -7.38 2.69 6.17
CA LEU A 71 -6.53 1.51 6.15
C LEU A 71 -6.03 1.15 7.53
N LYS A 72 -6.10 -0.13 7.84
CA LYS A 72 -5.55 -0.70 9.08
C LYS A 72 -4.31 -1.50 8.72
N TYR A 73 -3.18 -1.17 9.34
CA TYR A 73 -1.92 -1.77 8.99
C TYR A 73 -0.96 -1.73 10.17
N ASP A 74 0.11 -2.50 10.07
CA ASP A 74 1.09 -2.60 11.14
C ASP A 74 2.29 -1.68 10.93
N LYS A 75 2.77 -1.58 9.70
CA LYS A 75 3.98 -0.80 9.38
C LYS A 75 3.89 -0.14 8.01
N LEU A 76 4.60 0.97 7.88
CA LEU A 76 4.78 1.68 6.62
C LEU A 76 6.29 1.88 6.40
N TYR A 77 6.77 1.47 5.23
CA TYR A 77 8.17 1.62 4.85
C TYR A 77 8.30 2.48 3.60
N MET A 78 9.28 3.36 3.63
CA MET A 78 9.66 4.13 2.44
C MET A 78 10.76 3.34 1.71
N GLY A 79 10.38 2.16 1.20
CA GLY A 79 11.26 1.18 0.60
C GLY A 79 10.62 -0.20 0.68
N LYS A 80 11.29 -1.24 0.18
CA LYS A 80 10.71 -2.59 0.13
C LYS A 80 11.26 -3.46 1.28
N PRO A 81 10.45 -3.76 2.30
CA PRO A 81 10.86 -4.61 3.42
C PRO A 81 10.76 -6.11 3.07
N ASP A 82 11.27 -6.97 3.96
CA ASP A 82 11.09 -8.41 3.85
C ASP A 82 9.65 -8.79 4.20
N ALA A 83 9.07 -9.67 3.39
CA ALA A 83 7.71 -10.17 3.61
C ALA A 83 7.49 -11.50 2.90
N ASP A 84 6.40 -12.19 3.29
CA ASP A 84 6.00 -13.43 2.62
C ASP A 84 5.50 -13.15 1.20
N TYR A 85 4.76 -12.05 1.03
CA TYR A 85 4.16 -11.68 -0.25
C TYR A 85 4.37 -10.21 -0.53
N TYR A 86 4.73 -9.88 -1.78
CA TYR A 86 4.84 -8.52 -2.29
C TYR A 86 3.80 -8.31 -3.36
N ILE A 87 2.89 -7.37 -3.14
CA ILE A 87 1.84 -7.03 -4.09
C ILE A 87 2.08 -5.58 -4.54
N ASP A 88 2.49 -5.40 -5.79
CA ASP A 88 2.78 -4.09 -6.36
C ASP A 88 2.30 -3.99 -7.80
N ASP A 89 2.30 -2.75 -8.33
CA ASP A 89 1.77 -2.46 -9.66
C ASP A 89 2.64 -3.01 -10.80
N LYS A 90 3.86 -3.39 -10.50
CA LYS A 90 4.77 -3.98 -11.49
C LYS A 90 4.69 -5.48 -11.54
N ASN A 91 4.00 -6.09 -10.60
CA ASN A 91 3.76 -7.51 -10.56
C ASN A 91 2.60 -7.82 -11.51
N SER A 92 2.84 -8.71 -12.49
CA SER A 92 1.81 -9.08 -13.46
C SER A 92 0.56 -9.67 -12.81
N ASP A 93 0.68 -10.19 -11.59
CA ASP A 93 -0.41 -10.85 -10.87
C ASP A 93 -1.19 -9.94 -9.95
N VAL A 94 -0.85 -8.63 -9.88
CA VAL A 94 -1.46 -7.74 -8.91
C VAL A 94 -2.99 -7.69 -9.05
N PHE A 95 -3.50 -7.62 -10.27
CA PHE A 95 -4.94 -7.58 -10.49
C PHE A 95 -5.60 -8.91 -10.19
N GLY A 96 -4.96 -10.01 -10.58
CA GLY A 96 -5.46 -11.35 -10.26
C GLY A 96 -5.43 -11.64 -8.77
N TRP A 97 -4.46 -11.08 -8.05
CA TRP A 97 -4.36 -11.31 -6.61
C TRP A 97 -5.58 -10.76 -5.86
N PHE A 98 -6.07 -9.57 -6.25
CA PHE A 98 -7.22 -8.95 -5.63
C PHE A 98 -8.55 -9.57 -6.07
N GLU A 99 -8.56 -10.25 -7.18
CA GLU A 99 -9.73 -10.94 -7.70
C GLU A 99 -9.89 -12.32 -7.06
#